data_fc186e572ae67546d5062dad0f5b479c
#
_entry.id   fc186e572ae67546d5062dad0f5b479c
#
_cell.length_a   1.000
_cell.length_b   1.000
_cell.length_c   1.000
_cell.angle_alpha   90.00
_cell.angle_beta   90.00
_cell.angle_gamma   90.00
#
_symmetry.space_group_name_H-M   'P 1'
#
loop_
_entity.id
_entity.type
_entity.pdbx_description
1 polymer ?
#
loop_
_entity_poly.entity_id
_entity_poly.type
_entity_poly.pdbx_seq_one_letter_code
_entity_poly.pdbx_strand_id
1 'polypeptide(L)'
;MKKILINATQAEEVRVAMVDGQKLYDLDIENRQRVQTKANVYKAKVTRVEPSLEAAFVDFGADRHGFLPLKEISPNYFRSRAPEGEGKVRIKDVLKEGTEVIVQVDKEERGTKGAALTTFISLAGRYMVLMPNNPKAGGISRRIEGEDRSELKDSLSQLNLPDGMGVIIRTAGVGRSTEELQWDLDYLLQLWDSIAKANDENKAPVLIYQESDVIIRAVRDYLRDDIDQVVIDDPAAYQRAADFVGMVMPKYKNRLKHYEDPLALFNRFQIEGQIETAFQREVRLPSGGSIVI
;
A
#
# COMPACT_ATOMS: atom_id res chain seq x y z
N MET A 1 -17.31 19.08 11.88
CA MET A 1 -16.63 19.21 10.55
C MET A 1 -15.34 18.42 10.61
N LYS A 2 -15.35 17.27 9.93
CA LYS A 2 -14.19 16.39 9.91
C LYS A 2 -13.14 16.83 8.91
N LYS A 3 -11.88 16.81 9.30
CA LYS A 3 -10.75 17.18 8.44
C LYS A 3 -9.59 16.20 8.59
N ILE A 4 -8.81 16.09 7.54
CA ILE A 4 -7.49 15.46 7.55
C ILE A 4 -6.46 16.59 7.52
N LEU A 5 -5.58 16.63 8.51
CA LEU A 5 -4.50 17.60 8.61
C LEU A 5 -3.19 16.88 8.40
N ILE A 6 -2.39 17.34 7.44
CA ILE A 6 -1.11 16.73 7.06
C ILE A 6 0.00 17.73 7.31
N ASN A 7 0.82 17.45 8.32
CA ASN A 7 2.01 18.21 8.65
C ASN A 7 3.23 17.49 8.07
N ALA A 8 3.80 18.05 7.02
CA ALA A 8 4.90 17.47 6.24
C ALA A 8 6.11 18.42 6.11
N THR A 9 6.10 19.56 6.81
CA THR A 9 7.19 20.54 6.81
C THR A 9 8.46 20.07 7.53
N GLN A 10 8.35 19.06 8.41
CA GLN A 10 9.50 18.49 9.11
C GLN A 10 10.24 17.48 8.21
N ALA A 11 11.57 17.59 8.14
CA ALA A 11 12.39 16.70 7.32
C ALA A 11 12.38 15.26 7.84
N GLU A 12 12.25 15.08 9.15
CA GLU A 12 12.38 13.80 9.83
C GLU A 12 11.07 13.00 9.88
N GLU A 13 9.93 13.68 9.87
CA GLU A 13 8.64 13.01 10.03
C GLU A 13 7.52 13.67 9.24
N VAL A 14 6.52 12.86 8.91
CA VAL A 14 5.22 13.32 8.42
C VAL A 14 4.14 12.87 9.40
N ARG A 15 3.28 13.80 9.80
CA ARG A 15 2.18 13.54 10.72
C ARG A 15 0.84 13.76 10.03
N VAL A 16 -0.04 12.79 10.13
CA VAL A 16 -1.41 12.86 9.59
C VAL A 16 -2.39 12.77 10.74
N ALA A 17 -3.12 13.83 10.98
CA ALA A 17 -4.12 13.90 12.05
C ALA A 17 -5.54 13.95 11.47
N MET A 18 -6.43 13.15 12.01
CA MET A 18 -7.86 13.23 11.70
C MET A 18 -8.59 13.90 12.86
N VAL A 19 -9.32 14.97 12.53
CA VAL A 19 -9.99 15.81 13.53
C VAL A 19 -11.48 15.96 13.22
N ASP A 20 -12.30 16.06 14.27
CA ASP A 20 -13.67 16.55 14.19
C ASP A 20 -13.78 17.86 14.97
N GLY A 21 -13.87 18.97 14.22
CA GLY A 21 -13.67 20.31 14.79
C GLY A 21 -12.25 20.48 15.30
N GLN A 22 -12.10 20.61 16.63
CA GLN A 22 -10.81 20.70 17.33
C GLN A 22 -10.46 19.40 18.07
N LYS A 23 -11.23 18.33 17.91
CA LYS A 23 -11.00 17.06 18.60
C LYS A 23 -10.22 16.13 17.71
N LEU A 24 -9.01 15.74 18.13
CA LEU A 24 -8.23 14.67 17.51
C LEU A 24 -8.89 13.32 17.80
N TYR A 25 -9.10 12.50 16.74
CA TYR A 25 -9.63 11.15 16.92
C TYR A 25 -8.77 10.06 16.28
N ASP A 26 -7.82 10.44 15.41
CA ASP A 26 -6.84 9.50 14.86
C ASP A 26 -5.55 10.24 14.47
N LEU A 27 -4.40 9.56 14.60
CA LEU A 27 -3.08 10.10 14.31
C LEU A 27 -2.19 9.02 13.71
N ASP A 28 -1.60 9.29 12.55
CA ASP A 28 -0.56 8.47 11.94
C ASP A 28 0.74 9.29 11.84
N ILE A 29 1.85 8.70 12.25
CA ILE A 29 3.17 9.34 12.21
C ILE A 29 4.13 8.44 11.45
N GLU A 30 4.69 8.95 10.37
CA GLU A 30 5.74 8.28 9.62
C GLU A 30 7.07 8.96 9.85
N ASN A 31 8.03 8.22 10.40
CA ASN A 31 9.40 8.69 10.52
C ASN A 31 10.15 8.40 9.23
N ARG A 32 10.60 9.45 8.54
CA ARG A 32 11.34 9.36 7.27
C ARG A 32 12.73 8.73 7.40
N GLN A 33 13.30 8.72 8.61
CA GLN A 33 14.59 8.07 8.87
C GLN A 33 14.45 6.55 8.98
N ARG A 34 13.27 6.04 9.37
CA ARG A 34 12.98 4.62 9.43
C ARG A 34 12.19 4.21 8.19
N VAL A 35 12.91 3.83 7.15
CA VAL A 35 12.30 3.35 5.91
C VAL A 35 11.45 2.12 6.21
N GLN A 36 10.13 2.26 6.13
CA GLN A 36 9.23 1.11 6.12
C GLN A 36 9.40 0.40 4.78
N THR A 37 9.72 -0.89 4.82
CA THR A 37 9.95 -1.69 3.61
C THR A 37 8.73 -2.51 3.20
N LYS A 38 7.74 -2.65 4.09
CA LYS A 38 6.51 -3.40 3.81
C LYS A 38 5.81 -2.89 2.56
N ALA A 39 5.39 -3.81 1.71
CA ALA A 39 4.75 -3.58 0.42
C ALA A 39 5.63 -2.90 -0.65
N ASN A 40 6.86 -2.50 -0.35
CA ASN A 40 7.81 -2.04 -1.36
C ASN A 40 8.15 -3.14 -2.36
N VAL A 41 8.35 -2.76 -3.61
CA VAL A 41 8.69 -3.66 -4.71
C VAL A 41 10.13 -3.46 -5.13
N TYR A 42 10.85 -4.56 -5.25
CA TYR A 42 12.28 -4.59 -5.61
C TYR A 42 12.51 -5.48 -6.81
N LYS A 43 13.47 -5.12 -7.66
CA LYS A 43 14.16 -6.08 -8.50
C LYS A 43 15.26 -6.72 -7.66
N ALA A 44 15.25 -8.02 -7.52
CA ALA A 44 16.07 -8.75 -6.59
C ALA A 44 16.77 -9.92 -7.27
N LYS A 45 17.82 -10.47 -6.66
CA LYS A 45 18.63 -11.57 -7.19
C LYS A 45 18.63 -12.76 -6.24
N VAL A 46 18.32 -13.93 -6.75
CA VAL A 46 18.42 -15.19 -5.97
C VAL A 46 19.88 -15.47 -5.66
N THR A 47 20.24 -15.51 -4.41
CA THR A 47 21.61 -15.78 -3.93
C THR A 47 21.81 -17.23 -3.52
N ARG A 48 20.76 -17.90 -3.02
CA ARG A 48 20.82 -19.29 -2.58
C ARG A 48 19.45 -19.96 -2.72
N VAL A 49 19.44 -21.18 -3.24
CA VAL A 49 18.26 -22.04 -3.24
C VAL A 49 18.42 -23.11 -2.15
N GLU A 50 17.43 -23.25 -1.27
CA GLU A 50 17.44 -24.18 -0.15
C GLU A 50 16.31 -25.22 -0.29
N PRO A 51 16.58 -26.37 -0.89
CA PRO A 51 15.55 -27.39 -1.13
C PRO A 51 14.92 -27.98 0.14
N SER A 52 15.67 -28.00 1.24
CA SER A 52 15.16 -28.50 2.52
C SER A 52 14.04 -27.65 3.11
N LEU A 53 14.03 -26.35 2.78
CA LEU A 53 13.02 -25.38 3.20
C LEU A 53 11.98 -25.10 2.11
N GLU A 54 12.15 -25.67 0.91
CA GLU A 54 11.36 -25.30 -0.30
C GLU A 54 11.30 -23.78 -0.46
N ALA A 55 12.47 -23.11 -0.38
CA ALA A 55 12.58 -21.65 -0.41
C ALA A 55 13.90 -21.21 -1.05
N ALA A 56 13.97 -19.92 -1.39
CA ALA A 56 15.18 -19.24 -1.82
C ALA A 56 15.50 -18.06 -0.90
N PHE A 57 16.79 -17.76 -0.76
CA PHE A 57 17.29 -16.52 -0.20
C PHE A 57 17.58 -15.55 -1.34
N VAL A 58 17.18 -14.31 -1.16
CA VAL A 58 17.14 -13.31 -2.22
C VAL A 58 17.76 -12.00 -1.73
N ASP A 59 18.75 -11.51 -2.44
CA ASP A 59 19.30 -10.17 -2.25
C ASP A 59 18.36 -9.15 -2.92
N PHE A 60 17.76 -8.29 -2.13
CA PHE A 60 16.89 -7.20 -2.58
C PHE A 60 17.42 -5.81 -2.20
N GLY A 61 18.69 -5.74 -1.77
CA GLY A 61 19.36 -4.49 -1.43
C GLY A 61 19.28 -4.09 0.05
N ALA A 62 18.78 -4.97 0.93
CA ALA A 62 18.83 -4.78 2.37
C ALA A 62 20.06 -5.50 2.98
N ASP A 63 20.40 -5.17 4.23
CA ASP A 63 21.53 -5.79 4.95
C ASP A 63 21.40 -7.31 5.07
N ARG A 64 20.17 -7.81 5.12
CA ARG A 64 19.87 -9.24 5.20
C ARG A 64 19.09 -9.69 3.98
N HIS A 65 19.43 -10.87 3.47
CA HIS A 65 18.68 -11.48 2.38
C HIS A 65 17.25 -11.79 2.81
N GLY A 66 16.31 -11.56 1.90
CA GLY A 66 14.92 -11.92 2.08
C GLY A 66 14.66 -13.41 1.88
N PHE A 67 13.60 -13.91 2.48
CA PHE A 67 13.13 -15.28 2.38
C PHE A 67 11.96 -15.38 1.42
N LEU A 68 12.12 -16.18 0.34
CA LEU A 68 11.12 -16.38 -0.72
C LEU A 68 10.73 -17.86 -0.77
N PRO A 69 9.62 -18.28 -0.15
CA PRO A 69 9.16 -19.66 -0.21
C PRO A 69 8.54 -20.01 -1.57
N LEU A 70 8.59 -21.27 -1.98
CA LEU A 70 8.06 -21.76 -3.26
C LEU A 70 6.60 -21.34 -3.51
N LYS A 71 5.76 -21.38 -2.49
CA LYS A 71 4.34 -20.98 -2.59
C LYS A 71 4.13 -19.51 -2.92
N GLU A 72 5.13 -18.66 -2.71
CA GLU A 72 5.13 -17.23 -3.01
C GLU A 72 5.79 -16.90 -4.36
N ILE A 73 6.09 -17.93 -5.18
CA ILE A 73 6.68 -17.76 -6.50
C ILE A 73 5.59 -17.94 -7.56
N SER A 74 5.37 -16.90 -8.36
CA SER A 74 4.45 -16.95 -9.47
C SER A 74 4.89 -17.97 -10.52
N PRO A 75 3.96 -18.75 -11.11
CA PRO A 75 4.25 -19.69 -12.19
C PRO A 75 4.99 -19.08 -13.39
N ASN A 76 4.92 -17.76 -13.57
CA ASN A 76 5.64 -17.05 -14.63
C ASN A 76 7.17 -17.19 -14.53
N TYR A 77 7.69 -17.49 -13.34
CA TYR A 77 9.11 -17.74 -13.10
C TYR A 77 9.54 -19.20 -13.31
N PHE A 78 8.61 -20.11 -13.55
CA PHE A 78 8.92 -21.51 -13.74
C PHE A 78 9.60 -21.74 -15.08
N ARG A 79 10.87 -22.14 -15.08
CA ARG A 79 11.72 -22.31 -16.28
C ARG A 79 11.31 -23.47 -17.16
N SER A 80 10.69 -24.50 -16.63
CA SER A 80 10.10 -25.59 -17.36
C SER A 80 8.61 -25.63 -17.05
N ARG A 81 7.76 -25.87 -18.08
CA ARG A 81 6.41 -26.36 -17.80
C ARG A 81 6.54 -27.39 -16.70
N ALA A 82 5.78 -27.19 -15.62
CA ALA A 82 5.64 -28.25 -14.62
C ALA A 82 5.52 -29.57 -15.38
N PRO A 83 6.30 -30.60 -15.05
CA PRO A 83 6.22 -31.87 -15.76
C PRO A 83 4.75 -32.24 -15.83
N GLU A 84 4.27 -32.53 -17.06
CA GLU A 84 2.91 -33.07 -17.28
C GLU A 84 2.87 -34.45 -16.62
N GLY A 85 2.69 -34.48 -15.30
CA GLY A 85 2.65 -35.66 -14.47
C GLY A 85 2.50 -35.27 -13.02
N GLU A 86 1.93 -36.13 -12.21
CA GLU A 86 1.58 -35.95 -10.79
C GLU A 86 2.79 -35.60 -9.84
N GLY A 87 3.87 -35.08 -10.36
CA GLY A 87 5.08 -34.68 -9.61
C GLY A 87 4.91 -33.36 -8.92
N LYS A 88 5.11 -33.33 -7.60
CA LYS A 88 5.14 -32.10 -6.79
C LYS A 88 6.30 -31.21 -7.26
N VAL A 89 5.99 -29.99 -7.71
CA VAL A 89 6.97 -28.97 -8.11
C VAL A 89 7.87 -28.66 -6.91
N ARG A 90 9.19 -28.60 -7.12
CA ARG A 90 10.18 -28.27 -6.10
C ARG A 90 10.90 -26.97 -6.43
N ILE A 91 11.37 -26.28 -5.40
CA ILE A 91 12.06 -24.98 -5.54
C ILE A 91 13.26 -25.05 -6.51
N LYS A 92 14.04 -26.13 -6.50
CA LYS A 92 15.20 -26.34 -7.38
C LYS A 92 14.85 -26.42 -8.88
N ASP A 93 13.60 -26.80 -9.18
CA ASP A 93 13.10 -26.94 -10.55
C ASP A 93 12.57 -25.59 -11.08
N VAL A 94 12.29 -24.66 -10.17
CA VAL A 94 11.69 -23.35 -10.45
C VAL A 94 12.74 -22.25 -10.55
N LEU A 95 13.61 -22.12 -9.55
CA LEU A 95 14.61 -21.07 -9.46
C LEU A 95 16.03 -21.62 -9.43
N LYS A 96 16.95 -20.82 -10.00
CA LYS A 96 18.40 -21.02 -9.88
C LYS A 96 19.04 -19.80 -9.23
N GLU A 97 20.17 -20.01 -8.58
CA GLU A 97 21.03 -18.94 -8.09
C GLU A 97 21.41 -18.01 -9.25
N GLY A 98 21.44 -16.72 -8.97
CA GLY A 98 21.67 -15.69 -9.97
C GLY A 98 20.43 -15.28 -10.78
N THR A 99 19.27 -15.94 -10.62
CA THR A 99 18.02 -15.51 -11.28
C THR A 99 17.56 -14.18 -10.71
N GLU A 100 17.25 -13.22 -11.57
CA GLU A 100 16.59 -11.97 -11.19
C GLU A 100 15.08 -12.17 -11.10
N VAL A 101 14.48 -11.63 -10.05
CA VAL A 101 13.05 -11.74 -9.78
C VAL A 101 12.53 -10.39 -9.27
N ILE A 102 11.28 -10.06 -9.63
CA ILE A 102 10.57 -8.95 -9.00
C ILE A 102 9.90 -9.47 -7.74
N VAL A 103 10.12 -8.80 -6.63
CA VAL A 103 9.59 -9.21 -5.33
C VAL A 103 8.97 -8.03 -4.59
N GLN A 104 7.96 -8.34 -3.78
CA GLN A 104 7.35 -7.41 -2.84
C GLN A 104 7.60 -7.91 -1.41
N VAL A 105 7.85 -6.98 -0.48
CA VAL A 105 8.00 -7.30 0.93
C VAL A 105 6.61 -7.54 1.54
N ASP A 106 6.34 -8.78 1.93
CA ASP A 106 5.10 -9.17 2.64
C ASP A 106 5.21 -8.84 4.13
N LYS A 107 6.37 -9.19 4.74
CA LYS A 107 6.67 -8.90 6.14
C LYS A 107 8.09 -8.39 6.27
N GLU A 108 8.24 -7.34 7.05
CA GLU A 108 9.54 -6.77 7.37
C GLU A 108 10.39 -7.74 8.20
N GLU A 109 11.69 -7.51 8.21
CA GLU A 109 12.61 -8.25 9.06
C GLU A 109 12.23 -8.08 10.54
N ARG A 110 12.38 -9.16 11.30
CA ARG A 110 12.09 -9.15 12.73
C ARG A 110 13.10 -10.01 13.49
N GLY A 111 13.81 -9.40 14.44
CA GLY A 111 14.85 -10.07 15.22
C GLY A 111 15.95 -10.62 14.33
N THR A 112 16.15 -11.93 14.30
CA THR A 112 17.15 -12.62 13.47
C THR A 112 16.63 -13.05 12.09
N LYS A 113 15.33 -12.88 11.81
CA LYS A 113 14.71 -13.30 10.56
C LYS A 113 14.74 -12.16 9.53
N GLY A 114 15.21 -12.45 8.31
CA GLY A 114 15.11 -11.55 7.18
C GLY A 114 13.65 -11.33 6.73
N ALA A 115 13.44 -10.34 5.87
CA ALA A 115 12.12 -10.03 5.32
C ALA A 115 11.50 -11.23 4.60
N ALA A 116 10.19 -11.41 4.72
CA ALA A 116 9.44 -12.36 3.90
C ALA A 116 9.04 -11.68 2.58
N LEU A 117 9.37 -12.34 1.49
CA LEU A 117 9.15 -11.86 0.13
C LEU A 117 8.11 -12.69 -0.60
N THR A 118 7.43 -12.06 -1.56
CA THR A 118 6.52 -12.71 -2.52
C THR A 118 6.78 -12.16 -3.91
N THR A 119 6.60 -12.98 -4.93
CA THR A 119 6.56 -12.52 -6.33
C THR A 119 5.14 -12.18 -6.79
N PHE A 120 4.13 -12.49 -5.98
CA PHE A 120 2.75 -12.07 -6.25
C PHE A 120 2.57 -10.63 -5.83
N ILE A 121 2.87 -9.72 -6.76
CA ILE A 121 2.74 -8.28 -6.53
C ILE A 121 1.28 -7.92 -6.30
N SER A 122 1.03 -7.07 -5.29
CA SER A 122 -0.28 -6.51 -4.99
C SER A 122 -0.18 -5.00 -4.84
N LEU A 123 -0.92 -4.27 -5.64
CA LEU A 123 -0.95 -2.81 -5.65
C LEU A 123 -2.29 -2.32 -5.10
N ALA A 124 -2.25 -1.59 -3.98
CA ALA A 124 -3.45 -1.15 -3.29
C ALA A 124 -3.93 0.20 -3.83
N GLY A 125 -5.10 0.20 -4.48
CA GLY A 125 -5.86 1.37 -4.83
C GLY A 125 -6.82 1.82 -3.73
N ARG A 126 -7.67 2.79 -4.05
CA ARG A 126 -8.73 3.27 -3.17
C ARG A 126 -9.81 2.22 -2.99
N TYR A 127 -10.35 1.69 -4.09
CA TYR A 127 -11.52 0.82 -4.13
C TYR A 127 -11.15 -0.63 -4.39
N MET A 128 -9.95 -0.89 -4.89
CA MET A 128 -9.52 -2.24 -5.23
C MET A 128 -8.03 -2.49 -4.96
N VAL A 129 -7.63 -3.75 -5.12
CA VAL A 129 -6.25 -4.19 -5.12
C VAL A 129 -6.00 -4.89 -6.44
N LEU A 130 -5.00 -4.44 -7.21
CA LEU A 130 -4.56 -5.07 -8.45
C LEU A 130 -3.46 -6.10 -8.16
N MET A 131 -3.59 -7.27 -8.74
CA MET A 131 -2.58 -8.34 -8.72
C MET A 131 -2.15 -8.67 -10.14
N PRO A 132 -1.13 -7.96 -10.68
CA PRO A 132 -0.80 -7.99 -12.10
C PRO A 132 -0.26 -9.31 -12.60
N ASN A 133 0.23 -10.18 -11.72
CA ASN A 133 0.82 -11.49 -12.08
C ASN A 133 0.12 -12.66 -11.39
N ASN A 134 -1.13 -12.49 -10.98
CA ASN A 134 -1.92 -13.52 -10.33
C ASN A 134 -3.38 -13.56 -10.85
N PRO A 135 -3.63 -14.14 -12.03
CA PRO A 135 -4.97 -14.17 -12.62
C PRO A 135 -5.97 -15.02 -11.84
N LYS A 136 -5.49 -15.90 -10.98
CA LYS A 136 -6.35 -16.73 -10.13
C LYS A 136 -6.82 -16.01 -8.87
N ALA A 137 -6.17 -14.94 -8.50
CA ALA A 137 -6.60 -14.07 -7.42
C ALA A 137 -7.56 -13.04 -7.97
N GLY A 138 -8.72 -12.92 -7.36
CA GLY A 138 -9.71 -11.93 -7.81
C GLY A 138 -11.04 -12.10 -7.09
N GLY A 139 -11.90 -11.09 -7.26
CA GLY A 139 -13.25 -11.11 -6.74
C GLY A 139 -13.61 -9.89 -5.88
N ILE A 140 -14.36 -10.13 -4.82
CA ILE A 140 -14.93 -9.09 -3.97
C ILE A 140 -14.58 -9.42 -2.53
N SER A 141 -14.24 -8.42 -1.73
CA SER A 141 -13.94 -8.56 -0.29
C SER A 141 -14.98 -9.46 0.39
N ARG A 142 -14.50 -10.39 1.24
CA ARG A 142 -15.36 -11.29 2.00
C ARG A 142 -16.26 -10.59 3.03
N ARG A 143 -15.96 -9.32 3.33
CA ARG A 143 -16.77 -8.49 4.23
C ARG A 143 -17.98 -7.87 3.56
N ILE A 144 -18.11 -8.00 2.24
CA ILE A 144 -19.24 -7.51 1.46
C ILE A 144 -20.17 -8.67 1.20
N GLU A 145 -21.43 -8.52 1.57
CA GLU A 145 -22.46 -9.57 1.48
C GLU A 145 -23.72 -9.03 0.79
N GLY A 146 -24.67 -9.92 0.51
CA GLY A 146 -26.00 -9.57 0.01
C GLY A 146 -26.00 -8.88 -1.36
N GLU A 147 -26.85 -7.88 -1.49
CA GLU A 147 -27.12 -7.12 -2.72
C GLU A 147 -25.88 -6.35 -3.21
N ASP A 148 -25.18 -5.67 -2.28
CA ASP A 148 -23.93 -4.95 -2.59
C ASP A 148 -22.91 -5.84 -3.30
N ARG A 149 -22.83 -7.11 -2.90
CA ARG A 149 -21.90 -8.08 -3.51
C ARG A 149 -22.31 -8.42 -4.94
N SER A 150 -23.60 -8.53 -5.20
CA SER A 150 -24.13 -8.83 -6.53
C SER A 150 -23.88 -7.66 -7.48
N GLU A 151 -24.19 -6.43 -7.05
CA GLU A 151 -23.95 -5.22 -7.82
C GLU A 151 -22.47 -5.03 -8.18
N LEU A 152 -21.58 -5.25 -7.20
CA LEU A 152 -20.14 -5.17 -7.43
C LEU A 152 -19.60 -6.27 -8.35
N LYS A 153 -20.24 -7.44 -8.39
CA LYS A 153 -19.90 -8.51 -9.33
C LYS A 153 -20.23 -8.11 -10.76
N ASP A 154 -21.37 -7.46 -10.96
CA ASP A 154 -21.79 -6.95 -12.27
C ASP A 154 -20.85 -5.80 -12.71
N SER A 155 -20.53 -4.88 -11.80
CA SER A 155 -19.57 -3.82 -12.07
C SER A 155 -18.18 -4.37 -12.42
N LEU A 156 -17.68 -5.37 -11.68
CA LEU A 156 -16.38 -6.00 -11.94
C LEU A 156 -16.31 -6.63 -13.34
N SER A 157 -17.42 -7.21 -13.82
CA SER A 157 -17.49 -7.80 -15.17
C SER A 157 -17.42 -6.77 -16.30
N GLN A 158 -17.69 -5.51 -16.00
CA GLN A 158 -17.67 -4.39 -16.96
C GLN A 158 -16.33 -3.63 -16.97
N LEU A 159 -15.43 -3.92 -16.02
CA LEU A 159 -14.11 -3.28 -15.96
C LEU A 159 -13.20 -3.78 -17.08
N ASN A 160 -12.39 -2.87 -17.61
CA ASN A 160 -11.37 -3.17 -18.62
C ASN A 160 -10.10 -3.73 -17.96
N LEU A 161 -10.20 -4.94 -17.40
CA LEU A 161 -9.07 -5.62 -16.77
C LEU A 161 -8.27 -6.40 -17.83
N PRO A 162 -6.96 -6.17 -17.98
CA PRO A 162 -6.12 -6.95 -18.91
C PRO A 162 -6.05 -8.43 -18.53
N ASP A 163 -5.93 -9.29 -19.56
CA ASP A 163 -5.76 -10.73 -19.36
C ASP A 163 -4.52 -11.05 -18.51
N GLY A 164 -4.65 -12.04 -17.64
CA GLY A 164 -3.56 -12.48 -16.77
C GLY A 164 -3.44 -11.71 -15.46
N MET A 165 -4.28 -10.70 -15.24
CA MET A 165 -4.33 -9.93 -13.99
C MET A 165 -5.53 -10.32 -13.12
N GLY A 166 -5.39 -10.15 -11.81
CA GLY A 166 -6.46 -10.31 -10.84
C GLY A 166 -6.77 -9.01 -10.11
N VAL A 167 -8.03 -8.82 -9.72
CA VAL A 167 -8.48 -7.65 -8.95
C VAL A 167 -9.39 -8.09 -7.81
N ILE A 168 -9.18 -7.51 -6.62
CA ILE A 168 -10.09 -7.66 -5.49
C ILE A 168 -10.72 -6.31 -5.16
N ILE A 169 -12.05 -6.21 -5.22
CA ILE A 169 -12.76 -5.00 -4.79
C ILE A 169 -12.78 -4.95 -3.25
N ARG A 170 -12.34 -3.81 -2.71
CA ARG A 170 -12.29 -3.49 -1.27
C ARG A 170 -13.68 -3.06 -0.77
N THR A 171 -13.89 -3.06 0.55
CA THR A 171 -15.13 -2.56 1.18
C THR A 171 -15.41 -1.09 0.84
N ALA A 172 -14.38 -0.29 0.56
CA ALA A 172 -14.54 1.10 0.12
C ALA A 172 -15.20 1.24 -1.27
N GLY A 173 -15.27 0.16 -2.05
CA GLY A 173 -15.91 0.12 -3.37
C GLY A 173 -17.44 -0.04 -3.32
N VAL A 174 -18.03 -0.34 -2.15
CA VAL A 174 -19.48 -0.43 -2.00
C VAL A 174 -20.15 0.90 -2.36
N GLY A 175 -21.20 0.85 -3.18
CA GLY A 175 -21.94 2.01 -3.64
C GLY A 175 -21.18 2.93 -4.60
N ARG A 176 -20.06 2.46 -5.20
CA ARG A 176 -19.31 3.20 -6.23
C ARG A 176 -19.78 2.81 -7.62
N SER A 177 -19.83 3.80 -8.53
CA SER A 177 -20.14 3.53 -9.93
C SER A 177 -19.03 2.72 -10.61
N THR A 178 -19.36 2.02 -11.68
CA THR A 178 -18.36 1.31 -12.51
C THR A 178 -17.28 2.27 -13.02
N GLU A 179 -17.63 3.51 -13.31
CA GLU A 179 -16.70 4.55 -13.76
C GLU A 179 -15.70 4.92 -12.65
N GLU A 180 -16.13 5.11 -11.40
CA GLU A 180 -15.26 5.37 -10.25
C GLU A 180 -14.30 4.18 -10.01
N LEU A 181 -14.77 2.95 -10.17
CA LEU A 181 -13.96 1.75 -10.08
C LEU A 181 -12.94 1.66 -11.22
N GLN A 182 -13.34 2.06 -12.45
CA GLN A 182 -12.43 2.07 -13.61
C GLN A 182 -11.31 3.09 -13.43
N TRP A 183 -11.56 4.29 -12.89
CA TRP A 183 -10.50 5.26 -12.60
C TRP A 183 -9.44 4.72 -11.64
N ASP A 184 -9.87 4.01 -10.60
CA ASP A 184 -8.93 3.38 -9.65
C ASP A 184 -8.12 2.27 -10.34
N LEU A 185 -8.77 1.47 -11.20
CA LEU A 185 -8.09 0.44 -11.99
C LEU A 185 -7.07 1.06 -12.97
N ASP A 186 -7.44 2.11 -13.69
CA ASP A 186 -6.57 2.78 -14.65
C ASP A 186 -5.32 3.36 -13.96
N TYR A 187 -5.47 3.94 -12.77
CA TYR A 187 -4.35 4.38 -11.96
C TYR A 187 -3.42 3.22 -11.60
N LEU A 188 -3.98 2.09 -11.14
CA LEU A 188 -3.20 0.92 -10.76
C LEU A 188 -2.48 0.27 -11.96
N LEU A 189 -3.09 0.28 -13.15
CA LEU A 189 -2.48 -0.18 -14.38
C LEU A 189 -1.30 0.71 -14.79
N GLN A 190 -1.46 2.04 -14.74
CA GLN A 190 -0.36 2.98 -15.00
C GLN A 190 0.80 2.80 -14.00
N LEU A 191 0.47 2.56 -12.72
CA LEU A 191 1.46 2.28 -11.70
C LEU A 191 2.23 0.98 -12.02
N TRP A 192 1.50 -0.08 -12.39
CA TRP A 192 2.13 -1.34 -12.79
C TRP A 192 3.03 -1.20 -14.01
N ASP A 193 2.60 -0.48 -15.04
CA ASP A 193 3.41 -0.21 -16.22
C ASP A 193 4.71 0.51 -15.87
N SER A 194 4.66 1.46 -14.96
CA SER A 194 5.84 2.16 -14.46
C SER A 194 6.79 1.23 -13.71
N ILE A 195 6.25 0.31 -12.89
CA ILE A 195 7.01 -0.71 -12.16
C ILE A 195 7.67 -1.69 -13.15
N ALA A 196 6.92 -2.17 -14.14
CA ALA A 196 7.41 -3.09 -15.15
C ALA A 196 8.56 -2.47 -15.97
N LYS A 197 8.39 -1.22 -16.40
CA LYS A 197 9.42 -0.47 -17.12
C LYS A 197 10.68 -0.29 -16.26
N ALA A 198 10.54 0.12 -15.00
CA ALA A 198 11.67 0.26 -14.09
C ALA A 198 12.39 -1.09 -13.83
N ASN A 199 11.64 -2.20 -13.79
CA ASN A 199 12.22 -3.52 -13.71
C ASN A 199 13.10 -3.86 -14.92
N ASP A 200 12.70 -3.48 -16.11
CA ASP A 200 13.45 -3.78 -17.34
C ASP A 200 14.69 -2.90 -17.50
N GLU A 201 14.62 -1.66 -17.07
CA GLU A 201 15.70 -0.66 -17.20
C GLU A 201 16.82 -0.80 -16.15
N ASN A 202 16.56 -1.42 -15.00
CA ASN A 202 17.48 -1.49 -13.88
C ASN A 202 18.06 -2.88 -13.65
N LYS A 203 19.21 -2.95 -12.98
CA LYS A 203 19.87 -4.20 -12.56
C LYS A 203 19.57 -4.49 -11.09
N ALA A 204 19.40 -5.77 -10.77
CA ALA A 204 19.21 -6.20 -9.38
C ALA A 204 20.53 -6.13 -8.58
N PRO A 205 20.50 -5.81 -7.25
CA PRO A 205 19.31 -5.46 -6.47
C PRO A 205 18.99 -3.97 -6.53
N VAL A 206 17.71 -3.61 -6.64
CA VAL A 206 17.26 -2.20 -6.64
C VAL A 206 15.81 -2.06 -6.18
N LEU A 207 15.50 -1.00 -5.43
CA LEU A 207 14.14 -0.56 -5.12
C LEU A 207 13.49 0.00 -6.39
N ILE A 208 12.34 -0.58 -6.80
CA ILE A 208 11.58 -0.14 -7.97
C ILE A 208 10.41 0.75 -7.56
N TYR A 209 9.67 0.36 -6.51
CA TYR A 209 8.48 1.06 -6.06
C TYR A 209 8.40 1.08 -4.54
N GLN A 210 8.13 2.25 -3.99
CA GLN A 210 7.93 2.46 -2.58
C GLN A 210 6.45 2.73 -2.28
N GLU A 211 5.79 1.80 -1.58
CA GLU A 211 4.36 1.93 -1.19
C GLU A 211 4.13 2.98 -0.09
N SER A 212 5.13 3.31 0.68
CA SER A 212 5.00 4.02 1.94
C SER A 212 5.04 5.55 1.83
N ASP A 213 4.18 6.18 1.02
CA ASP A 213 3.86 7.60 1.23
C ASP A 213 2.61 7.68 2.12
N VAL A 214 2.81 8.02 3.40
CA VAL A 214 1.73 8.17 4.39
C VAL A 214 0.67 9.17 3.93
N ILE A 215 1.05 10.17 3.15
CA ILE A 215 0.15 11.19 2.60
C ILE A 215 -0.82 10.55 1.62
N ILE A 216 -0.29 9.83 0.63
CA ILE A 216 -1.10 9.13 -0.37
C ILE A 216 -1.95 8.05 0.31
N ARG A 217 -1.37 7.29 1.24
CA ARG A 217 -2.08 6.28 2.02
C ARG A 217 -3.22 6.87 2.83
N ALA A 218 -3.01 8.00 3.51
CA ALA A 218 -4.04 8.67 4.30
C ALA A 218 -5.18 9.20 3.41
N VAL A 219 -4.87 9.86 2.30
CA VAL A 219 -5.87 10.34 1.35
C VAL A 219 -6.63 9.19 0.72
N ARG A 220 -5.92 8.14 0.29
CA ARG A 220 -6.51 6.93 -0.28
C ARG A 220 -7.50 6.25 0.65
N ASP A 221 -7.14 6.09 1.93
CA ASP A 221 -7.92 5.26 2.85
C ASP A 221 -8.95 6.07 3.66
N TYR A 222 -8.72 7.35 3.90
CA TYR A 222 -9.54 8.17 4.80
C TYR A 222 -10.36 9.27 4.13
N LEU A 223 -10.02 9.74 2.92
CA LEU A 223 -10.83 10.77 2.24
C LEU A 223 -12.17 10.17 1.78
N ARG A 224 -13.25 10.54 2.46
CA ARG A 224 -14.62 10.09 2.24
C ARG A 224 -15.57 11.27 2.16
N ASP A 225 -16.85 10.98 1.91
CA ASP A 225 -17.89 12.01 1.80
C ASP A 225 -18.08 12.82 3.08
N ASP A 226 -17.80 12.25 4.25
CA ASP A 226 -17.88 12.91 5.56
C ASP A 226 -16.65 13.75 5.92
N ILE A 227 -15.60 13.75 5.10
CA ILE A 227 -14.41 14.61 5.26
C ILE A 227 -14.61 15.92 4.49
N ASP A 228 -14.65 17.02 5.17
CA ASP A 228 -14.88 18.34 4.58
C ASP A 228 -13.64 18.89 3.86
N GLN A 229 -12.46 18.70 4.44
CA GLN A 229 -11.20 19.23 3.92
C GLN A 229 -10.00 18.32 4.26
N VAL A 230 -9.03 18.32 3.35
CA VAL A 230 -7.66 17.83 3.57
C VAL A 230 -6.75 19.05 3.50
N VAL A 231 -6.08 19.37 4.61
CA VAL A 231 -5.23 20.56 4.75
C VAL A 231 -3.79 20.12 4.87
N ILE A 232 -2.91 20.60 3.99
CA ILE A 232 -1.51 20.15 3.86
C ILE A 232 -0.60 21.37 3.89
N ASP A 233 0.41 21.37 4.75
CA ASP A 233 1.29 22.51 5.00
C ASP A 233 2.60 22.51 4.19
N ASP A 234 2.88 21.45 3.42
CA ASP A 234 4.02 21.38 2.52
C ASP A 234 3.56 21.40 1.07
N PRO A 235 4.09 22.29 0.21
CA PRO A 235 3.63 22.44 -1.17
C PRO A 235 3.91 21.21 -2.04
N ALA A 236 5.02 20.50 -1.82
CA ALA A 236 5.34 19.30 -2.59
C ALA A 236 4.43 18.14 -2.19
N ALA A 237 4.14 17.99 -0.89
CA ALA A 237 3.16 17.03 -0.38
C ALA A 237 1.75 17.34 -0.90
N TYR A 238 1.35 18.61 -0.90
CA TYR A 238 0.07 19.04 -1.46
C TYR A 238 -0.05 18.66 -2.94
N GLN A 239 1.00 18.94 -3.75
CA GLN A 239 0.97 18.62 -5.17
C GLN A 239 0.81 17.12 -5.42
N ARG A 240 1.57 16.26 -4.72
CA ARG A 240 1.43 14.80 -4.83
C ARG A 240 0.04 14.31 -4.47
N ALA A 241 -0.53 14.84 -3.38
CA ALA A 241 -1.91 14.49 -2.97
C ALA A 241 -2.94 14.98 -4.01
N ALA A 242 -2.75 16.17 -4.58
CA ALA A 242 -3.64 16.74 -5.58
C ALA A 242 -3.61 15.94 -6.89
N ASP A 243 -2.44 15.50 -7.34
CA ASP A 243 -2.27 14.66 -8.52
C ASP A 243 -2.98 13.32 -8.34
N PHE A 244 -2.74 12.65 -7.20
CA PHE A 244 -3.41 11.39 -6.86
C PHE A 244 -4.95 11.54 -6.83
N VAL A 245 -5.46 12.54 -6.10
CA VAL A 245 -6.90 12.78 -6.00
C VAL A 245 -7.50 13.16 -7.37
N GLY A 246 -6.76 13.91 -8.17
CA GLY A 246 -7.18 14.29 -9.52
C GLY A 246 -7.37 13.09 -10.45
N MET A 247 -6.54 12.05 -10.30
CA MET A 247 -6.62 10.82 -11.10
C MET A 247 -7.69 9.85 -10.58
N VAL A 248 -7.71 9.59 -9.28
CA VAL A 248 -8.50 8.49 -8.69
C VAL A 248 -9.85 8.95 -8.13
N MET A 249 -9.91 10.19 -7.65
CA MET A 249 -11.07 10.72 -6.92
C MET A 249 -11.38 12.17 -7.30
N PRO A 250 -11.58 12.51 -8.57
CA PRO A 250 -11.66 13.91 -9.04
C PRO A 250 -12.76 14.72 -8.35
N LYS A 251 -13.84 14.09 -7.88
CA LYS A 251 -14.92 14.75 -7.14
C LYS A 251 -14.46 15.37 -5.80
N TYR A 252 -13.36 14.90 -5.22
CA TYR A 252 -12.83 15.43 -3.96
C TYR A 252 -11.73 16.48 -4.14
N LYS A 253 -11.33 16.81 -5.38
CA LYS A 253 -10.24 17.74 -5.68
C LYS A 253 -10.40 19.08 -4.94
N ASN A 254 -11.61 19.61 -4.87
CA ASN A 254 -11.90 20.89 -4.23
C ASN A 254 -11.78 20.85 -2.69
N ARG A 255 -11.67 19.67 -2.07
CA ARG A 255 -11.49 19.50 -0.64
C ARG A 255 -10.04 19.61 -0.19
N LEU A 256 -9.08 19.51 -1.10
CA LEU A 256 -7.66 19.70 -0.82
C LEU A 256 -7.36 21.19 -0.71
N LYS A 257 -6.63 21.56 0.36
CA LYS A 257 -6.21 22.94 0.63
C LYS A 257 -4.73 22.95 1.00
N HIS A 258 -3.97 23.78 0.31
CA HIS A 258 -2.63 24.14 0.77
C HIS A 258 -2.76 25.13 1.94
N TYR A 259 -2.01 24.88 2.99
CA TYR A 259 -1.98 25.71 4.19
C TYR A 259 -0.79 26.65 4.15
N GLU A 260 -1.03 27.97 4.20
CA GLU A 260 -0.02 29.02 4.06
C GLU A 260 -0.01 30.00 5.24
N ASP A 261 -0.76 29.71 6.32
CA ASP A 261 -0.82 30.55 7.51
C ASP A 261 0.53 30.48 8.26
N PRO A 262 1.05 31.61 8.82
CA PRO A 262 2.29 31.62 9.61
C PRO A 262 2.22 30.83 10.91
N LEU A 263 1.01 30.57 11.46
CA LEU A 263 0.84 29.70 12.60
C LEU A 263 0.91 28.24 12.17
N ALA A 264 1.73 27.43 12.83
CA ALA A 264 1.86 26.02 12.51
C ALA A 264 0.50 25.29 12.48
N LEU A 265 0.30 24.40 11.49
CA LEU A 265 -0.98 23.75 11.19
C LEU A 265 -1.64 23.11 12.44
N PHE A 266 -0.89 22.30 13.19
CA PHE A 266 -1.43 21.59 14.35
C PHE A 266 -1.73 22.52 15.53
N ASN A 267 -0.98 23.62 15.66
CA ASN A 267 -1.28 24.68 16.63
C ASN A 267 -2.56 25.43 16.26
N ARG A 268 -2.78 25.73 14.98
CA ARG A 268 -4.00 26.38 14.48
C ARG A 268 -5.26 25.59 14.83
N PHE A 269 -5.17 24.26 14.79
CA PHE A 269 -6.28 23.36 15.12
C PHE A 269 -6.30 22.88 16.57
N GLN A 270 -5.37 23.38 17.42
CA GLN A 270 -5.27 23.09 18.86
C GLN A 270 -5.15 21.60 19.18
N ILE A 271 -4.44 20.84 18.34
CA ILE A 271 -4.28 19.39 18.50
C ILE A 271 -2.92 18.99 19.04
N GLU A 272 -1.92 19.87 19.04
CA GLU A 272 -0.57 19.54 19.53
C GLU A 272 -0.59 19.07 20.99
N GLY A 273 -1.32 19.76 21.87
CA GLY A 273 -1.48 19.34 23.27
C GLY A 273 -2.26 18.02 23.45
N GLN A 274 -3.14 17.68 22.50
CA GLN A 274 -3.83 16.39 22.52
C GLN A 274 -2.88 15.26 22.12
N ILE A 275 -1.97 15.51 21.17
CA ILE A 275 -0.91 14.57 20.79
C ILE A 275 0.02 14.33 21.97
N GLU A 276 0.52 15.40 22.63
CA GLU A 276 1.37 15.28 23.81
C GLU A 276 0.68 14.46 24.92
N THR A 277 -0.61 14.70 25.14
CA THR A 277 -1.39 13.95 26.14
C THR A 277 -1.48 12.46 25.80
N ALA A 278 -1.62 12.10 24.52
CA ALA A 278 -1.70 10.71 24.08
C ALA A 278 -0.39 9.92 24.33
N PHE A 279 0.75 10.60 24.44
CA PHE A 279 2.06 10.00 24.75
C PHE A 279 2.40 9.96 26.25
N GLN A 280 1.50 10.45 27.12
CA GLN A 280 1.71 10.38 28.56
C GLN A 280 1.51 8.95 29.09
N ARG A 281 2.18 8.63 30.20
CA ARG A 281 2.06 7.32 30.86
C ARG A 281 0.62 7.02 31.31
N GLU A 282 -0.15 8.03 31.66
CA GLU A 282 -1.56 7.92 32.00
C GLU A 282 -2.38 8.82 31.08
N VAL A 283 -3.28 8.20 30.32
CA VAL A 283 -4.18 8.91 29.40
C VAL A 283 -5.61 8.82 29.91
N ARG A 284 -6.23 9.97 30.22
CA ARG A 284 -7.63 10.03 30.64
C ARG A 284 -8.57 9.85 29.47
N LEU A 285 -9.59 9.02 29.65
CA LEU A 285 -10.65 8.77 28.67
C LEU A 285 -11.84 9.73 28.89
N PRO A 286 -12.59 10.06 27.82
CA PRO A 286 -13.82 10.86 27.94
C PRO A 286 -14.88 10.25 28.87
N SER A 287 -14.84 8.94 29.09
CA SER A 287 -15.71 8.21 30.02
C SER A 287 -15.37 8.39 31.49
N GLY A 288 -14.30 9.12 31.83
CA GLY A 288 -13.82 9.33 33.20
C GLY A 288 -12.82 8.28 33.70
N GLY A 289 -12.56 7.22 32.94
CA GLY A 289 -11.48 6.27 33.24
C GLY A 289 -10.13 6.73 32.69
N SER A 290 -9.06 5.98 32.98
CA SER A 290 -7.73 6.20 32.40
C SER A 290 -7.11 4.92 31.91
N ILE A 291 -6.22 5.05 30.88
CA ILE A 291 -5.33 4.01 30.41
C ILE A 291 -3.94 4.33 30.92
N VAL A 292 -3.29 3.34 31.52
CA VAL A 292 -1.89 3.43 31.98
C VAL A 292 -1.05 2.51 31.11
N ILE A 293 0.03 3.07 30.51
CA ILE A 293 0.94 2.39 29.58
C ILE A 293 2.25 2.07 30.30
#